data_40acd2f25bec314c77741392d66932db
#
_entry.id   40acd2f25bec314c77741392d66932db
#
_cell.length_a   1.000
_cell.length_b   1.000
_cell.length_c   1.000
_cell.angle_alpha   90.00
_cell.angle_beta   90.00
_cell.angle_gamma   90.00
#
_symmetry.space_group_name_H-M   'P 1'
#
loop_
_entity.id
_entity.type
_entity.pdbx_description
1 polymer ?
#
loop_
_entity_poly.entity_id
_entity_poly.type
_entity_poly.pdbx_seq_one_letter_code
_entity_poly.pdbx_strand_id
1 'polypeptide(L)'
;MGIIELSEMQFKNYSNIHSKRNYLQTVNFDKFTSKGKYKGKYLGLLDDDNNVIAAVLIIYENLKNKSKIGYVPGGFLIDLSNYGLLSDFMKYLMIYLKEKNYIYIRVTPVFPYKIYDRDVKLIASNVNLYENLKSVGANFTIFQNLFSKYDSYLEVNSRDPKRVFASFSSSTRRKINRASLMGIKVIEGTKKDFNVFFDLIRDRTDKDIGYYRDLCSSFNNIVNKAEIYFAKIDTKNYLNNYIYLEKREREVNDRLNIM
;
A
#
# COMPACT_ATOMS: atom_id res chain seq x y z
N MET A 1 -25.86 -15.19 13.54
CA MET A 1 -24.83 -14.32 12.91
C MET A 1 -25.22 -12.84 13.00
N GLY A 2 -24.26 -11.92 13.16
CA GLY A 2 -24.46 -10.48 13.16
C GLY A 2 -23.12 -9.72 13.15
N ILE A 3 -23.17 -8.44 12.75
CA ILE A 3 -22.00 -7.56 12.86
C ILE A 3 -21.86 -7.10 14.31
N ILE A 4 -20.67 -7.23 14.86
CA ILE A 4 -20.30 -6.73 16.18
C ILE A 4 -19.17 -5.71 16.09
N GLU A 5 -19.06 -4.86 17.10
CA GLU A 5 -17.89 -4.01 17.27
C GLU A 5 -16.75 -4.85 17.88
N LEU A 6 -15.62 -4.86 17.18
CA LEU A 6 -14.41 -5.55 17.64
C LEU A 6 -13.56 -4.62 18.51
N SER A 7 -12.89 -5.17 19.50
CA SER A 7 -11.78 -4.51 20.17
C SER A 7 -10.57 -4.35 19.22
N GLU A 8 -9.69 -3.40 19.54
CA GLU A 8 -8.43 -3.21 18.81
C GLU A 8 -7.63 -4.53 18.69
N MET A 9 -7.60 -5.32 19.79
CA MET A 9 -6.89 -6.60 19.84
C MET A 9 -7.49 -7.64 18.90
N GLN A 10 -8.81 -7.81 18.92
CA GLN A 10 -9.51 -8.75 18.04
C GLN A 10 -9.30 -8.39 16.56
N PHE A 11 -9.48 -7.11 16.21
CA PHE A 11 -9.25 -6.65 14.84
C PHE A 11 -7.79 -6.84 14.40
N LYS A 12 -6.82 -6.48 15.27
CA LYS A 12 -5.40 -6.66 15.00
C LYS A 12 -5.03 -8.13 14.74
N ASN A 13 -5.55 -9.05 15.57
CA ASN A 13 -5.28 -10.47 15.41
C ASN A 13 -5.81 -10.96 14.06
N TYR A 14 -7.04 -10.62 13.72
CA TYR A 14 -7.64 -11.02 12.45
C TYR A 14 -6.94 -10.38 11.24
N SER A 15 -6.70 -9.07 11.27
CA SER A 15 -6.11 -8.34 10.14
C SER A 15 -4.68 -8.77 9.84
N ASN A 16 -3.91 -9.21 10.83
CA ASN A 16 -2.53 -9.65 10.64
C ASN A 16 -2.40 -11.00 9.92
N ILE A 17 -3.38 -11.89 10.07
CA ILE A 17 -3.34 -13.24 9.49
C ILE A 17 -4.16 -13.36 8.21
N HIS A 18 -5.04 -12.40 7.93
CA HIS A 18 -5.93 -12.49 6.76
C HIS A 18 -5.14 -12.41 5.45
N SER A 19 -5.48 -13.26 4.46
CA SER A 19 -4.79 -13.35 3.18
C SER A 19 -4.83 -12.06 2.35
N LYS A 20 -5.87 -11.24 2.52
CA LYS A 20 -6.04 -9.92 1.87
C LYS A 20 -5.59 -8.76 2.75
N ARG A 21 -4.73 -9.03 3.75
CA ARG A 21 -4.18 -7.99 4.62
C ARG A 21 -3.50 -6.89 3.80
N ASN A 22 -3.72 -5.66 4.21
CA ASN A 22 -3.05 -4.48 3.65
C ASN A 22 -2.90 -3.42 4.74
N TYR A 23 -2.00 -2.46 4.56
CA TYR A 23 -1.68 -1.47 5.58
C TYR A 23 -2.86 -0.52 5.89
N LEU A 24 -3.80 -0.35 4.96
CA LEU A 24 -4.97 0.52 5.11
C LEU A 24 -6.04 -0.09 6.04
N GLN A 25 -6.06 -1.41 6.19
CA GLN A 25 -6.94 -2.15 7.09
C GLN A 25 -6.15 -2.64 8.32
N THR A 26 -5.54 -1.70 9.05
CA THR A 26 -4.75 -1.98 10.25
C THR A 26 -5.06 -0.98 11.36
N VAL A 27 -4.80 -1.39 12.60
CA VAL A 27 -4.83 -0.50 13.78
C VAL A 27 -3.85 0.67 13.64
N ASN A 28 -2.73 0.45 12.95
CA ASN A 28 -1.75 1.51 12.70
C ASN A 28 -2.33 2.61 11.78
N PHE A 29 -3.10 2.22 10.77
CA PHE A 29 -3.77 3.17 9.90
C PHE A 29 -4.88 3.95 10.61
N ASP A 30 -5.66 3.30 11.47
CA ASP A 30 -6.61 4.00 12.32
C ASP A 30 -5.91 5.04 13.21
N LYS A 31 -4.85 4.65 13.93
CA LYS A 31 -4.06 5.58 14.78
C LYS A 31 -3.48 6.75 13.99
N PHE A 32 -3.10 6.52 12.75
CA PHE A 32 -2.61 7.57 11.85
C PHE A 32 -3.73 8.54 11.47
N THR A 33 -4.88 8.04 11.02
CA THR A 33 -5.99 8.86 10.55
C THR A 33 -6.75 9.55 11.69
N SER A 34 -6.79 8.95 12.87
CA SER A 34 -7.50 9.47 14.06
C SER A 34 -6.78 10.62 14.77
N LYS A 35 -5.59 11.02 14.32
CA LYS A 35 -4.92 12.25 14.78
C LYS A 35 -5.63 13.53 14.33
N GLY A 36 -6.50 13.45 13.32
CA GLY A 36 -7.31 14.55 12.79
C GLY A 36 -8.79 14.45 13.22
N LYS A 37 -9.67 14.86 12.32
CA LYS A 37 -11.13 14.87 12.52
C LYS A 37 -11.79 13.48 12.37
N TYR A 38 -11.08 12.51 11.88
CA TYR A 38 -11.59 11.17 11.61
C TYR A 38 -11.53 10.29 12.85
N LYS A 39 -12.40 9.27 12.88
CA LYS A 39 -12.42 8.23 13.92
C LYS A 39 -12.49 6.86 13.26
N GLY A 40 -11.82 5.87 13.84
CA GLY A 40 -11.90 4.49 13.40
C GLY A 40 -12.96 3.70 14.14
N LYS A 41 -13.54 2.72 13.44
CA LYS A 41 -14.42 1.72 14.02
C LYS A 41 -14.08 0.37 13.42
N TYR A 42 -13.81 -0.61 14.28
CA TYR A 42 -13.57 -1.99 13.89
C TYR A 42 -14.86 -2.78 13.99
N LEU A 43 -15.25 -3.44 12.91
CA LEU A 43 -16.43 -4.29 12.87
C LEU A 43 -16.03 -5.68 12.39
N GLY A 44 -16.74 -6.71 12.88
CA GLY A 44 -16.53 -8.09 12.46
C GLY A 44 -17.81 -8.85 12.38
N LEU A 45 -17.86 -9.82 11.46
CA LEU A 45 -18.87 -10.88 11.42
C LEU A 45 -18.29 -12.10 12.13
N LEU A 46 -19.07 -12.67 13.04
CA LEU A 46 -18.71 -13.89 13.74
C LEU A 46 -19.44 -15.10 13.17
N ASP A 47 -18.78 -16.26 13.19
CA ASP A 47 -19.43 -17.56 13.01
C ASP A 47 -20.16 -18.01 14.28
N ASP A 48 -20.73 -19.21 14.25
CA ASP A 48 -21.47 -19.79 15.37
C ASP A 48 -20.55 -20.17 16.56
N ASP A 49 -19.26 -20.32 16.31
CA ASP A 49 -18.21 -20.59 17.31
C ASP A 49 -17.56 -19.30 17.86
N ASN A 50 -18.11 -18.13 17.53
CA ASN A 50 -17.60 -16.78 17.87
C ASN A 50 -16.22 -16.43 17.28
N ASN A 51 -15.78 -17.09 16.20
CA ASN A 51 -14.61 -16.69 15.47
C ASN A 51 -14.92 -15.55 14.49
N VAL A 52 -13.98 -14.62 14.32
CA VAL A 52 -14.11 -13.57 13.30
C VAL A 52 -13.85 -14.17 11.92
N ILE A 53 -14.86 -14.16 11.05
CA ILE A 53 -14.79 -14.68 9.67
C ILE A 53 -14.74 -13.60 8.61
N ALA A 54 -15.11 -12.37 8.95
CA ALA A 54 -14.90 -11.18 8.13
C ALA A 54 -14.75 -9.95 9.03
N ALA A 55 -13.94 -8.97 8.61
CA ALA A 55 -13.75 -7.74 9.36
C ALA A 55 -13.57 -6.52 8.47
N VAL A 56 -13.76 -5.34 9.06
CA VAL A 56 -13.53 -4.06 8.40
C VAL A 56 -13.15 -2.98 9.40
N LEU A 57 -12.20 -2.14 9.01
CA LEU A 57 -11.95 -0.82 9.62
C LEU A 57 -12.71 0.22 8.80
N ILE A 58 -13.63 0.93 9.43
CA ILE A 58 -14.32 2.08 8.87
C ILE A 58 -13.71 3.34 9.49
N ILE A 59 -13.13 4.20 8.69
CA ILE A 59 -12.75 5.55 9.07
C ILE A 59 -13.95 6.45 8.80
N TYR A 60 -14.41 7.21 9.80
CA TYR A 60 -15.62 8.03 9.65
C TYR A 60 -15.47 9.44 10.22
N GLU A 61 -16.29 10.33 9.71
CA GLU A 61 -16.48 11.69 10.21
C GLU A 61 -17.92 11.90 10.63
N ASN A 62 -18.12 12.57 11.78
CA ASN A 62 -19.45 12.99 12.22
C ASN A 62 -19.83 14.30 11.53
N LEU A 63 -21.04 14.37 11.01
CA LEU A 63 -21.62 15.58 10.45
C LEU A 63 -22.42 16.32 11.53
N LYS A 64 -22.77 17.60 11.26
CA LYS A 64 -23.50 18.47 12.21
C LYS A 64 -24.84 17.90 12.69
N ASN A 65 -25.54 17.13 11.87
CA ASN A 65 -26.82 16.48 12.17
C ASN A 65 -26.72 15.12 12.87
N LYS A 66 -25.55 14.77 13.46
CA LYS A 66 -25.23 13.48 14.07
C LYS A 66 -25.18 12.30 13.09
N SER A 67 -25.35 12.53 11.78
CA SER A 67 -25.10 11.50 10.79
C SER A 67 -23.60 11.34 10.53
N LYS A 68 -23.23 10.26 9.83
CA LYS A 68 -21.85 9.90 9.55
C LYS A 68 -21.64 9.65 8.07
N ILE A 69 -20.46 9.97 7.59
CA ILE A 69 -19.94 9.46 6.34
C ILE A 69 -18.71 8.62 6.65
N GLY A 70 -18.61 7.46 6.01
CA GLY A 70 -17.57 6.51 6.27
C GLY A 70 -16.72 6.25 5.03
N TYR A 71 -15.49 5.83 5.29
CA TYR A 71 -14.52 5.42 4.29
C TYR A 71 -13.87 4.10 4.71
N VAL A 72 -13.83 3.14 3.80
CA VAL A 72 -13.22 1.82 3.98
C VAL A 72 -12.04 1.70 3.01
N PRO A 73 -10.88 2.23 3.37
CA PRO A 73 -9.70 2.13 2.54
C PRO A 73 -9.15 0.71 2.56
N GLY A 74 -8.73 0.21 1.42
CA GLY A 74 -8.22 -1.16 1.32
C GLY A 74 -9.30 -2.25 1.31
N GLY A 75 -10.57 -1.87 1.35
CA GLY A 75 -11.72 -2.78 1.26
C GLY A 75 -12.01 -3.55 2.53
N PHE A 76 -12.72 -4.64 2.37
CA PHE A 76 -13.05 -5.56 3.45
C PHE A 76 -11.99 -6.64 3.60
N LEU A 77 -11.73 -7.07 4.83
CA LEU A 77 -10.94 -8.27 5.11
C LEU A 77 -11.88 -9.49 5.08
N ILE A 78 -12.16 -9.94 3.87
CA ILE A 78 -13.10 -11.04 3.56
C ILE A 78 -12.64 -11.74 2.28
N ASP A 79 -13.00 -13.00 2.13
CA ASP A 79 -12.87 -13.68 0.85
C ASP A 79 -14.01 -13.25 -0.09
N LEU A 80 -13.71 -12.35 -1.01
CA LEU A 80 -14.68 -11.86 -2.00
C LEU A 80 -15.14 -12.93 -3.00
N SER A 81 -14.46 -14.06 -3.09
CA SER A 81 -14.88 -15.20 -3.93
C SER A 81 -15.97 -16.04 -3.28
N ASN A 82 -16.06 -15.99 -1.95
CA ASN A 82 -17.15 -16.63 -1.20
C ASN A 82 -18.39 -15.72 -1.19
N TYR A 83 -19.23 -15.90 -2.20
CA TYR A 83 -20.43 -15.08 -2.38
C TYR A 83 -21.39 -15.15 -1.18
N GLY A 84 -21.59 -16.33 -0.58
CA GLY A 84 -22.48 -16.49 0.58
C GLY A 84 -22.01 -15.65 1.77
N LEU A 85 -20.71 -15.77 2.12
CA LEU A 85 -20.11 -14.99 3.19
C LEU A 85 -20.15 -13.47 2.90
N LEU A 86 -19.86 -13.06 1.65
CA LEU A 86 -19.94 -11.67 1.23
C LEU A 86 -21.37 -11.12 1.36
N SER A 87 -22.37 -11.88 0.93
CA SER A 87 -23.79 -11.50 0.99
C SER A 87 -24.25 -11.30 2.44
N ASP A 88 -23.92 -12.25 3.32
CA ASP A 88 -24.26 -12.15 4.74
C ASP A 88 -23.54 -10.98 5.41
N PHE A 89 -22.24 -10.82 5.17
CA PHE A 89 -21.48 -9.70 5.70
C PHE A 89 -22.07 -8.37 5.27
N MET A 90 -22.37 -8.18 3.99
CA MET A 90 -22.94 -6.93 3.48
C MET A 90 -24.34 -6.67 4.05
N LYS A 91 -25.19 -7.69 4.15
CA LYS A 91 -26.53 -7.58 4.76
C LYS A 91 -26.44 -7.06 6.20
N TYR A 92 -25.65 -7.67 7.05
CA TYR A 92 -25.52 -7.26 8.45
C TYR A 92 -24.78 -5.93 8.60
N LEU A 93 -23.79 -5.66 7.76
CA LEU A 93 -23.09 -4.38 7.74
C LEU A 93 -24.04 -3.24 7.40
N MET A 94 -24.90 -3.40 6.40
CA MET A 94 -25.89 -2.36 6.03
C MET A 94 -26.89 -2.09 7.15
N ILE A 95 -27.36 -3.10 7.87
CA ILE A 95 -28.22 -2.95 9.05
C ILE A 95 -27.49 -2.12 10.11
N TYR A 96 -26.27 -2.51 10.48
CA TYR A 96 -25.46 -1.78 11.46
C TYR A 96 -25.24 -0.33 11.04
N LEU A 97 -24.87 -0.06 9.80
CA LEU A 97 -24.60 1.29 9.30
C LEU A 97 -25.86 2.17 9.38
N LYS A 98 -27.03 1.63 9.05
CA LYS A 98 -28.32 2.33 9.16
C LYS A 98 -28.64 2.68 10.62
N GLU A 99 -28.50 1.74 11.54
CA GLU A 99 -28.75 1.94 12.99
C GLU A 99 -27.77 2.98 13.59
N LYS A 100 -26.56 3.06 13.08
CA LYS A 100 -25.52 4.01 13.54
C LYS A 100 -25.53 5.35 12.78
N ASN A 101 -26.57 5.62 11.98
CA ASN A 101 -26.77 6.86 11.22
C ASN A 101 -25.67 7.16 10.19
N TYR A 102 -25.14 6.13 9.51
CA TYR A 102 -24.28 6.36 8.35
C TYR A 102 -25.16 6.70 7.13
N ILE A 103 -24.84 7.79 6.43
CA ILE A 103 -25.49 8.17 5.16
C ILE A 103 -24.99 7.25 4.05
N TYR A 104 -23.68 7.06 4.00
CA TYR A 104 -23.02 6.11 3.10
C TYR A 104 -21.63 5.74 3.62
N ILE A 105 -21.10 4.67 3.10
CA ILE A 105 -19.68 4.34 3.19
C ILE A 105 -19.11 4.28 1.77
N ARG A 106 -17.88 4.77 1.62
CA ARG A 106 -17.10 4.63 0.41
C ARG A 106 -16.07 3.53 0.60
N VAL A 107 -16.09 2.53 -0.27
CA VAL A 107 -15.16 1.39 -0.18
C VAL A 107 -14.21 1.45 -1.36
N THR A 108 -12.91 1.28 -1.08
CA THR A 108 -11.87 1.15 -2.12
C THR A 108 -11.14 -0.17 -1.93
N PRO A 109 -11.69 -1.29 -2.44
CA PRO A 109 -11.08 -2.58 -2.26
C PRO A 109 -9.74 -2.68 -3.01
N VAL A 110 -8.77 -3.36 -2.39
CA VAL A 110 -7.45 -3.62 -2.99
C VAL A 110 -7.45 -5.00 -3.64
N PHE A 111 -7.93 -5.07 -4.86
CA PHE A 111 -7.71 -6.20 -5.74
C PHE A 111 -7.56 -5.72 -7.17
N PRO A 112 -6.65 -6.30 -7.96
CA PRO A 112 -6.52 -5.92 -9.36
C PRO A 112 -7.74 -6.43 -10.13
N TYR A 113 -8.44 -5.53 -10.84
CA TYR A 113 -9.54 -5.90 -11.71
C TYR A 113 -9.05 -6.78 -12.87
N LYS A 114 -7.94 -6.37 -13.49
CA LYS A 114 -7.23 -7.13 -14.53
C LYS A 114 -5.73 -6.97 -14.35
N ILE A 115 -5.00 -8.02 -14.65
CA ILE A 115 -3.53 -8.06 -14.59
C ILE A 115 -3.00 -8.29 -16.01
N TYR A 116 -2.05 -7.48 -16.42
CA TYR A 116 -1.41 -7.57 -17.72
C TYR A 116 0.10 -7.79 -17.56
N ASP A 117 0.71 -8.49 -18.50
CA ASP A 117 2.17 -8.60 -18.60
C ASP A 117 2.80 -7.35 -19.27
N ARG A 118 4.11 -7.43 -19.55
CA ARG A 118 4.85 -6.34 -20.19
C ARG A 118 4.37 -6.02 -21.61
N ASP A 119 3.83 -7.02 -22.29
CA ASP A 119 3.39 -6.94 -23.68
C ASP A 119 1.87 -6.61 -23.75
N VAL A 120 1.31 -6.14 -22.61
CA VAL A 120 -0.11 -5.78 -22.47
C VAL A 120 -1.06 -6.97 -22.69
N LYS A 121 -0.55 -8.21 -22.57
CA LYS A 121 -1.37 -9.41 -22.64
C LYS A 121 -2.04 -9.67 -21.30
N LEU A 122 -3.34 -9.95 -21.30
CA LEU A 122 -4.10 -10.26 -20.10
C LEU A 122 -3.61 -11.58 -19.47
N ILE A 123 -3.12 -11.51 -18.22
CA ILE A 123 -2.67 -12.68 -17.43
C ILE A 123 -3.80 -13.19 -16.55
N ALA A 124 -4.52 -12.30 -15.88
CA ALA A 124 -5.61 -12.64 -14.97
C ALA A 124 -6.71 -11.58 -14.98
N SER A 125 -7.92 -12.04 -14.66
CA SER A 125 -9.11 -11.20 -14.57
C SER A 125 -9.92 -11.56 -13.33
N ASN A 126 -10.27 -10.55 -12.54
CA ASN A 126 -11.10 -10.68 -11.34
C ASN A 126 -12.48 -10.02 -11.53
N VAL A 127 -13.00 -10.06 -12.75
CA VAL A 127 -14.34 -9.53 -13.08
C VAL A 127 -15.42 -10.13 -12.20
N ASN A 128 -15.31 -11.43 -11.87
CA ASN A 128 -16.23 -12.13 -10.98
C ASN A 128 -16.31 -11.50 -9.58
N LEU A 129 -15.18 -11.04 -9.01
CA LEU A 129 -15.17 -10.36 -7.71
C LEU A 129 -15.87 -9.00 -7.79
N TYR A 130 -15.73 -8.32 -8.90
CA TYR A 130 -16.43 -7.07 -9.19
C TYR A 130 -17.95 -7.32 -9.28
N GLU A 131 -18.39 -8.34 -10.02
CA GLU A 131 -19.80 -8.68 -10.15
C GLU A 131 -20.40 -9.15 -8.82
N ASN A 132 -19.64 -9.88 -7.98
CA ASN A 132 -20.08 -10.26 -6.65
C ASN A 132 -20.34 -9.01 -5.77
N LEU A 133 -19.46 -8.02 -5.78
CA LEU A 133 -19.66 -6.77 -5.04
C LEU A 133 -20.87 -5.99 -5.56
N LYS A 134 -21.07 -5.96 -6.87
CA LYS A 134 -22.22 -5.31 -7.49
C LYS A 134 -23.54 -5.97 -7.11
N SER A 135 -23.58 -7.29 -7.10
CA SER A 135 -24.80 -8.05 -6.78
C SER A 135 -25.22 -7.93 -5.31
N VAL A 136 -24.31 -7.61 -4.39
CA VAL A 136 -24.62 -7.29 -2.99
C VAL A 136 -24.92 -5.81 -2.73
N GLY A 137 -25.18 -5.03 -3.79
CA GLY A 137 -25.65 -3.65 -3.71
C GLY A 137 -24.54 -2.57 -3.75
N ALA A 138 -23.30 -2.93 -4.08
CA ALA A 138 -22.27 -1.93 -4.26
C ALA A 138 -22.49 -1.11 -5.56
N ASN A 139 -22.52 0.21 -5.45
CA ASN A 139 -22.56 1.12 -6.59
C ASN A 139 -21.16 1.62 -6.93
N PHE A 140 -20.72 1.40 -8.16
CA PHE A 140 -19.41 1.83 -8.62
C PHE A 140 -19.46 3.25 -9.16
N THR A 141 -18.62 4.13 -8.60
CA THR A 141 -18.47 5.51 -9.07
C THR A 141 -17.15 5.67 -9.82
N ILE A 142 -17.22 6.17 -11.04
CA ILE A 142 -16.06 6.38 -11.93
C ILE A 142 -15.36 7.72 -11.63
N PHE A 143 -16.07 8.67 -11.00
CA PHE A 143 -15.69 10.09 -11.00
C PHE A 143 -14.74 10.59 -9.93
N GLN A 144 -14.34 9.75 -8.98
CA GLN A 144 -13.40 10.16 -7.94
C GLN A 144 -12.42 9.03 -7.61
N ASN A 145 -11.37 8.92 -8.37
CA ASN A 145 -10.27 8.01 -8.06
C ASN A 145 -9.45 8.61 -6.91
N LEU A 146 -9.56 8.03 -5.71
CA LEU A 146 -8.66 8.31 -4.59
C LEU A 146 -7.29 7.65 -4.79
N PHE A 147 -7.20 6.68 -5.68
CA PHE A 147 -6.00 5.93 -6.01
C PHE A 147 -5.82 5.88 -7.53
N SER A 148 -4.61 5.58 -7.95
CA SER A 148 -4.27 5.39 -9.36
C SER A 148 -5.17 4.33 -10.01
N LYS A 149 -5.60 4.61 -11.23
CA LYS A 149 -6.37 3.65 -12.03
C LYS A 149 -5.51 2.45 -12.46
N TYR A 150 -4.23 2.69 -12.65
CA TYR A 150 -3.24 1.69 -13.04
C TYR A 150 -2.06 1.76 -12.08
N ASP A 151 -1.65 0.60 -11.58
CA ASP A 151 -0.48 0.45 -10.73
C ASP A 151 0.46 -0.59 -11.31
N SER A 152 1.75 -0.35 -11.18
CA SER A 152 2.78 -1.36 -11.42
C SER A 152 3.20 -1.96 -10.10
N TYR A 153 3.30 -3.28 -10.04
CA TYR A 153 3.75 -3.96 -8.84
C TYR A 153 4.89 -4.93 -9.13
N LEU A 154 5.73 -5.12 -8.14
CA LEU A 154 6.80 -6.11 -8.14
C LEU A 154 6.56 -7.09 -7.00
N GLU A 155 6.38 -8.35 -7.35
CA GLU A 155 6.19 -9.41 -6.37
C GLU A 155 7.55 -9.84 -5.80
N VAL A 156 7.77 -9.57 -4.52
CA VAL A 156 9.03 -9.91 -3.82
C VAL A 156 8.92 -11.18 -2.98
N ASN A 157 7.75 -11.47 -2.37
CA ASN A 157 7.36 -12.72 -1.69
C ASN A 157 8.51 -13.45 -0.96
N SER A 158 9.25 -12.76 -0.11
CA SER A 158 10.43 -13.30 0.61
C SER A 158 11.50 -13.92 -0.30
N ARG A 159 11.54 -13.56 -1.58
CA ARG A 159 12.57 -14.02 -2.52
C ARG A 159 13.93 -13.47 -2.13
N ASP A 160 14.97 -14.28 -2.35
CA ASP A 160 16.34 -13.80 -2.32
C ASP A 160 16.49 -12.54 -3.20
N PRO A 161 17.06 -11.43 -2.71
CA PRO A 161 17.30 -10.21 -3.48
C PRO A 161 17.99 -10.45 -4.81
N LYS A 162 18.87 -11.46 -4.93
CA LYS A 162 19.52 -11.85 -6.17
C LYS A 162 18.52 -12.35 -7.20
N ARG A 163 17.51 -13.12 -6.79
CA ARG A 163 16.44 -13.60 -7.69
C ARG A 163 15.53 -12.45 -8.15
N VAL A 164 15.21 -11.53 -7.24
CA VAL A 164 14.46 -10.32 -7.60
C VAL A 164 15.25 -9.48 -8.61
N PHE A 165 16.54 -9.24 -8.36
CA PHE A 165 17.41 -8.53 -9.29
C PHE A 165 17.51 -9.23 -10.65
N ALA A 166 17.65 -10.57 -10.68
CA ALA A 166 17.69 -11.34 -11.91
C ALA A 166 16.39 -11.25 -12.74
N SER A 167 15.24 -11.02 -12.09
CA SER A 167 13.94 -10.85 -12.76
C SER A 167 13.79 -9.52 -13.49
N PHE A 168 14.64 -8.53 -13.21
CA PHE A 168 14.62 -7.25 -13.92
C PHE A 168 15.10 -7.36 -15.36
N SER A 169 14.64 -6.45 -16.21
CA SER A 169 15.14 -6.34 -17.57
C SER A 169 16.67 -6.10 -17.60
N SER A 170 17.34 -6.49 -18.65
CA SER A 170 18.78 -6.25 -18.84
C SER A 170 19.14 -4.76 -18.73
N SER A 171 18.26 -3.89 -19.26
CA SER A 171 18.42 -2.43 -19.16
C SER A 171 18.34 -1.94 -17.71
N THR A 172 17.36 -2.45 -16.93
CA THR A 172 17.22 -2.08 -15.52
C THR A 172 18.43 -2.56 -14.71
N ARG A 173 18.87 -3.79 -14.89
CA ARG A 173 20.07 -4.31 -14.22
C ARG A 173 21.32 -3.49 -14.55
N ARG A 174 21.50 -3.09 -15.81
CA ARG A 174 22.61 -2.19 -16.22
C ARG A 174 22.54 -0.84 -15.50
N LYS A 175 21.36 -0.23 -15.41
CA LYS A 175 21.19 1.05 -14.71
C LYS A 175 21.52 0.93 -13.22
N ILE A 176 21.07 -0.14 -12.54
CA ILE A 176 21.37 -0.40 -11.13
C ILE A 176 22.87 -0.57 -10.93
N ASN A 177 23.53 -1.42 -11.74
CA ASN A 177 24.96 -1.64 -11.65
C ASN A 177 25.75 -0.36 -11.92
N ARG A 178 25.35 0.44 -12.91
CA ARG A 178 25.97 1.73 -13.20
C ARG A 178 25.82 2.70 -12.03
N ALA A 179 24.64 2.80 -11.44
CA ALA A 179 24.40 3.63 -10.27
C ALA A 179 25.32 3.23 -9.09
N SER A 180 25.45 1.93 -8.84
CA SER A 180 26.37 1.42 -7.81
C SER A 180 27.84 1.74 -8.11
N LEU A 181 28.29 1.54 -9.34
CA LEU A 181 29.65 1.91 -9.78
C LEU A 181 29.92 3.40 -9.66
N MET A 182 28.89 4.23 -9.86
CA MET A 182 28.96 5.68 -9.70
C MET A 182 28.85 6.13 -8.23
N GLY A 183 28.98 5.21 -7.27
CA GLY A 183 29.01 5.53 -5.83
C GLY A 183 27.66 5.90 -5.24
N ILE A 184 26.54 5.54 -5.89
CA ILE A 184 25.22 5.75 -5.31
C ILE A 184 24.96 4.64 -4.30
N LYS A 185 24.62 5.02 -3.07
CA LYS A 185 24.24 4.15 -1.96
C LYS A 185 22.84 4.47 -1.50
N VAL A 186 22.04 3.43 -1.23
CA VAL A 186 20.74 3.58 -0.58
C VAL A 186 20.94 3.39 0.92
N ILE A 187 20.50 4.36 1.70
CA ILE A 187 20.59 4.33 3.16
C ILE A 187 19.23 4.55 3.79
N GLU A 188 18.97 3.89 4.91
CA GLU A 188 17.77 4.14 5.71
C GLU A 188 17.90 5.49 6.44
N GLY A 189 16.85 6.30 6.36
CA GLY A 189 16.74 7.55 7.08
C GLY A 189 16.28 7.34 8.51
N THR A 190 16.64 8.28 9.36
CA THR A 190 16.26 8.33 10.78
C THR A 190 15.27 9.46 11.05
N LYS A 191 14.77 9.54 12.28
CA LYS A 191 13.91 10.66 12.70
C LYS A 191 14.58 12.04 12.54
N LYS A 192 15.91 12.11 12.55
CA LYS A 192 16.67 13.36 12.37
C LYS A 192 16.66 13.82 10.90
N ASP A 193 16.41 12.92 9.98
CA ASP A 193 16.48 13.19 8.54
C ASP A 193 15.16 13.69 7.93
N PHE A 194 14.08 13.83 8.74
CA PHE A 194 12.76 14.26 8.24
C PHE A 194 12.78 15.61 7.53
N ASN A 195 13.56 16.57 7.99
CA ASN A 195 13.65 17.87 7.34
C ASN A 195 14.29 17.75 5.96
N VAL A 196 15.41 17.02 5.87
CA VAL A 196 16.10 16.76 4.60
C VAL A 196 15.18 15.99 3.64
N PHE A 197 14.47 14.97 4.15
CA PHE A 197 13.50 14.23 3.37
C PHE A 197 12.41 15.17 2.81
N PHE A 198 11.83 16.01 3.67
CA PHE A 198 10.76 16.89 3.26
C PHE A 198 11.22 17.95 2.25
N ASP A 199 12.41 18.50 2.42
CA ASP A 199 13.00 19.46 1.47
C ASP A 199 13.17 18.85 0.07
N LEU A 200 13.44 17.54 -0.02
CA LEU A 200 13.58 16.84 -1.31
C LEU A 200 12.25 16.53 -2.01
N ILE A 201 11.13 16.48 -1.27
CA ILE A 201 9.85 16.07 -1.83
C ILE A 201 8.78 17.16 -1.82
N ARG A 202 8.95 18.27 -1.11
CA ARG A 202 7.93 19.31 -0.89
C ARG A 202 7.24 19.80 -2.17
N ASP A 203 7.98 19.90 -3.27
CA ASP A 203 7.45 20.36 -4.55
C ASP A 203 6.68 19.26 -5.33
N ARG A 204 6.62 18.04 -4.78
CA ARG A 204 5.99 16.87 -5.38
C ARG A 204 4.85 16.28 -4.54
N THR A 205 4.52 16.93 -3.43
CA THR A 205 3.48 16.45 -2.51
C THR A 205 2.60 17.62 -2.04
N ASP A 206 1.33 17.32 -1.80
CA ASP A 206 0.36 18.20 -1.15
C ASP A 206 0.35 18.03 0.38
N LYS A 207 1.16 17.15 0.93
CA LYS A 207 1.26 16.84 2.35
C LYS A 207 2.36 17.66 3.02
N ASP A 208 2.14 18.03 4.27
CA ASP A 208 3.15 18.69 5.10
C ASP A 208 4.11 17.68 5.76
N ILE A 209 5.14 18.17 6.40
CA ILE A 209 6.11 17.34 7.12
C ILE A 209 5.48 16.58 8.29
N GLY A 210 4.43 17.15 8.91
CA GLY A 210 3.68 16.54 10.01
C GLY A 210 3.03 15.22 9.57
N TYR A 211 2.45 15.20 8.36
CA TYR A 211 1.87 14.00 7.78
C TYR A 211 2.87 12.83 7.75
N TYR A 212 4.09 13.06 7.26
CA TYR A 212 5.10 11.99 7.18
C TYR A 212 5.63 11.55 8.54
N ARG A 213 5.80 12.49 9.48
CA ARG A 213 6.16 12.16 10.86
C ARG A 213 5.09 11.32 11.54
N ASP A 214 3.84 11.66 11.33
CA ASP A 214 2.70 10.94 11.87
C ASP A 214 2.56 9.55 11.25
N LEU A 215 2.77 9.43 9.95
CA LEU A 215 2.81 8.15 9.25
C LEU A 215 3.88 7.23 9.86
N CYS A 216 5.14 7.67 9.92
CA CYS A 216 6.22 6.88 10.48
C CYS A 216 6.05 6.57 11.98
N SER A 217 5.44 7.48 12.76
CA SER A 217 5.19 7.22 14.18
C SER A 217 4.07 6.20 14.41
N SER A 218 3.08 6.18 13.54
CA SER A 218 1.95 5.24 13.62
C SER A 218 2.32 3.85 13.08
N PHE A 219 3.20 3.80 12.09
CA PHE A 219 3.69 2.56 11.47
C PHE A 219 5.15 2.31 11.90
N ASN A 220 5.33 1.89 13.14
CA ASN A 220 6.66 1.73 13.77
C ASN A 220 6.93 0.34 14.37
N ASN A 221 6.12 -0.66 14.04
CA ASN A 221 6.31 -2.03 14.53
C ASN A 221 6.87 -2.95 13.43
N ILE A 222 7.35 -4.15 13.84
CA ILE A 222 8.02 -5.09 12.92
C ILE A 222 7.15 -5.51 11.73
N VAL A 223 5.83 -5.62 11.92
CA VAL A 223 4.89 -6.11 10.88
C VAL A 223 4.46 -4.98 9.95
N ASN A 224 4.30 -3.76 10.51
CA ASN A 224 3.79 -2.59 9.80
C ASN A 224 4.74 -1.42 10.07
N LYS A 225 5.77 -1.25 9.23
CA LYS A 225 6.79 -0.21 9.37
C LYS A 225 6.77 0.72 8.16
N ALA A 226 6.70 2.02 8.41
CA ALA A 226 6.96 3.04 7.40
C ALA A 226 8.40 3.55 7.54
N GLU A 227 9.15 3.49 6.48
CA GLU A 227 10.58 3.83 6.44
C GLU A 227 10.86 4.87 5.36
N ILE A 228 11.89 5.66 5.60
CA ILE A 228 12.42 6.64 4.64
C ILE A 228 13.77 6.12 4.16
N TYR A 229 13.98 6.15 2.86
CA TYR A 229 15.25 5.80 2.24
C TYR A 229 15.79 6.95 1.42
N PHE A 230 17.10 7.14 1.47
CA PHE A 230 17.80 8.12 0.66
C PHE A 230 18.76 7.43 -0.31
N ALA A 231 18.73 7.88 -1.56
CA ALA A 231 19.82 7.61 -2.49
C ALA A 231 20.86 8.72 -2.34
N LYS A 232 22.04 8.40 -1.86
CA LYS A 232 23.15 9.33 -1.67
C LYS A 232 24.31 9.00 -2.60
N ILE A 233 24.95 10.03 -3.15
CA ILE A 233 26.21 9.90 -3.87
C ILE A 233 27.36 10.01 -2.87
N ASP A 234 28.23 9.00 -2.86
CA ASP A 234 29.54 9.07 -2.26
C ASP A 234 30.49 9.74 -3.27
N THR A 235 30.67 11.05 -3.13
CA THR A 235 31.42 11.86 -4.10
C THR A 235 32.88 11.43 -4.27
N LYS A 236 33.51 10.91 -3.21
CA LYS A 236 34.87 10.39 -3.26
C LYS A 236 34.95 9.11 -4.12
N ASN A 237 34.05 8.17 -3.86
CA ASN A 237 33.93 6.94 -4.65
C ASN A 237 33.51 7.23 -6.11
N TYR A 238 32.61 8.20 -6.29
CA TYR A 238 32.20 8.63 -7.63
C TYR A 238 33.41 9.10 -8.43
N LEU A 239 34.23 10.00 -7.87
CA LEU A 239 35.42 10.55 -8.55
C LEU A 239 36.43 9.44 -8.89
N ASN A 240 36.73 8.57 -7.94
CA ASN A 240 37.67 7.47 -8.14
C ASN A 240 37.19 6.51 -9.23
N ASN A 241 35.91 6.14 -9.23
CA ASN A 241 35.35 5.26 -10.23
C ASN A 241 35.26 5.93 -11.61
N TYR A 242 35.00 7.23 -11.68
CA TYR A 242 35.00 7.98 -12.92
C TYR A 242 36.39 8.01 -13.56
N ILE A 243 37.44 8.30 -12.79
CA ILE A 243 38.83 8.27 -13.26
C ILE A 243 39.20 6.88 -13.76
N TYR A 244 38.80 5.82 -13.03
CA TYR A 244 39.06 4.46 -13.46
C TYR A 244 38.38 4.10 -14.79
N LEU A 245 37.12 4.49 -14.95
CA LEU A 245 36.34 4.23 -16.18
C LEU A 245 36.93 5.01 -17.37
N GLU A 246 37.30 6.26 -17.18
CA GLU A 246 37.92 7.09 -18.21
C GLU A 246 39.24 6.46 -18.68
N LYS A 247 40.10 6.05 -17.75
CA LYS A 247 41.35 5.37 -18.08
C LYS A 247 41.12 4.12 -18.89
N ARG A 248 40.16 3.29 -18.50
CA ARG A 248 39.79 2.06 -19.21
C ARG A 248 39.26 2.34 -20.61
N GLU A 249 38.42 3.34 -20.79
CA GLU A 249 37.91 3.72 -22.12
C GLU A 249 39.04 4.23 -23.02
N ARG A 250 40.00 5.00 -22.50
CA ARG A 250 41.20 5.42 -23.26
C ARG A 250 42.01 4.23 -23.69
N GLU A 251 42.30 3.26 -22.80
CA GLU A 251 43.05 2.06 -23.12
C GLU A 251 42.37 1.21 -24.21
N VAL A 252 41.03 1.13 -24.22
CA VAL A 252 40.26 0.43 -25.25
C VAL A 252 40.34 1.16 -26.59
N ASN A 253 40.18 2.50 -26.59
CA ASN A 253 40.28 3.29 -27.82
C ASN A 253 41.69 3.24 -28.42
N ASP A 254 42.73 3.30 -27.60
CA ASP A 254 44.10 3.16 -28.06
C ASP A 254 44.36 1.83 -28.73
N ARG A 255 43.81 0.75 -28.19
CA ARG A 255 43.91 -0.60 -28.85
C ARG A 255 43.16 -0.68 -30.17
N LEU A 256 42.01 -0.01 -30.28
CA LEU A 256 41.23 0.01 -31.53
C LEU A 256 41.85 0.88 -32.61
N ASN A 257 42.62 1.93 -32.23
CA ASN A 257 43.33 2.80 -33.16
C ASN A 257 44.68 2.21 -33.65
N ILE A 258 45.15 1.11 -33.05
CA ILE A 258 46.37 0.37 -33.45
C ILE A 258 46.03 -0.80 -34.41
N MET A 259 44.77 -1.14 -34.59
CA MET A 259 44.24 -2.10 -35.55
C MET A 259 43.87 -1.42 -36.87
#